data_61992ee45480360d9382e4dca3403be9
#
_entry.id   61992ee45480360d9382e4dca3403be9
#
_cell.length_a   1.000
_cell.length_b   1.000
_cell.length_c   1.000
_cell.angle_alpha   90.00
_cell.angle_beta   90.00
_cell.angle_gamma   90.00
#
_symmetry.space_group_name_H-M   'P 1'
#
loop_
_entity.id
_entity.type
_entity.pdbx_description
1 polymer ?
#
loop_
_entity_poly.entity_id
_entity_poly.type
_entity_poly.pdbx_seq_one_letter_code
_entity_poly.pdbx_strand_id
1 'polypeptide(L)'
;VLRNDPMGRVACETCVTNGLVVVMGEITTSSYVDVPGIVRATLQKAGYVDAAYGIDAKSCGVSVSIQEQSSDISAGVSRALEVRDRDRSDGHHQDLDATGAGDQGMMVGFACNETPELMPLTVSLSHKLVSQLSLVRKEGVLDYLRPDGKSQVTVEYRYGLPHRVNTVVIAAQHGPQVSNEQLA
;
A
#
# COMPACT_ATOMS: atom_id res chain seq x y z
N VAL A 1 -5.63 6.22 12.08
CA VAL A 1 -5.00 6.84 13.27
C VAL A 1 -4.65 8.29 12.96
N LEU A 2 -3.63 8.56 12.17
CA LEU A 2 -3.05 9.91 11.94
C LEU A 2 -4.04 10.98 11.45
N ARG A 3 -5.16 10.59 10.83
CA ARG A 3 -6.22 11.53 10.46
C ARG A 3 -6.90 12.16 11.67
N ASN A 4 -7.06 11.39 12.74
CA ASN A 4 -7.77 11.80 13.96
C ASN A 4 -6.80 12.20 15.08
N ASP A 5 -5.58 11.73 15.01
CA ASP A 5 -4.50 12.01 15.95
C ASP A 5 -3.19 12.21 15.17
N PRO A 6 -2.93 13.43 14.67
CA PRO A 6 -1.74 13.73 13.88
C PRO A 6 -0.42 13.49 14.63
N MET A 7 -0.45 13.48 15.96
CA MET A 7 0.72 13.21 16.81
C MET A 7 0.85 11.74 17.19
N GLY A 8 -0.07 10.88 16.76
CA GLY A 8 -0.01 9.44 16.96
C GLY A 8 1.24 8.83 16.35
N ARG A 9 1.76 7.78 16.98
CA ARG A 9 2.89 6.99 16.48
C ARG A 9 2.38 5.66 15.97
N VAL A 10 2.74 5.28 14.76
CA VAL A 10 2.18 4.12 14.07
C VAL A 10 3.28 3.33 13.39
N ALA A 11 3.49 2.12 13.89
CA ALA A 11 4.23 1.04 13.21
C ALA A 11 3.25 -0.12 13.07
N CYS A 12 2.67 -0.31 11.86
CA CYS A 12 1.55 -1.23 11.67
C CYS A 12 1.69 -1.97 10.34
N GLU A 13 1.71 -3.29 10.41
CA GLU A 13 1.81 -4.21 9.30
C GLU A 13 0.49 -4.97 9.11
N THR A 14 0.26 -5.40 7.89
CA THR A 14 -0.90 -6.21 7.54
C THR A 14 -0.49 -7.42 6.70
N CYS A 15 -0.84 -8.61 7.17
CA CYS A 15 -0.69 -9.86 6.43
C CYS A 15 -2.05 -10.37 5.99
N VAL A 16 -2.13 -10.85 4.74
CA VAL A 16 -3.37 -11.39 4.17
C VAL A 16 -3.08 -12.77 3.57
N THR A 17 -3.96 -13.71 3.87
CA THR A 17 -3.97 -15.04 3.27
C THR A 17 -5.41 -15.48 3.03
N ASN A 18 -5.62 -16.70 2.49
CA ASN A 18 -6.97 -17.21 2.28
C ASN A 18 -7.77 -17.22 3.59
N GLY A 19 -8.91 -16.53 3.58
CA GLY A 19 -9.83 -16.46 4.69
C GLY A 19 -9.40 -15.68 5.93
N LEU A 20 -8.18 -15.09 5.96
CA LEU A 20 -7.64 -14.44 7.15
C LEU A 20 -6.88 -13.16 6.83
N VAL A 21 -7.11 -12.12 7.63
CA VAL A 21 -6.29 -10.91 7.71
C VAL A 21 -5.73 -10.78 9.12
N VAL A 22 -4.44 -10.54 9.23
CA VAL A 22 -3.77 -10.23 10.50
C VAL A 22 -3.21 -8.83 10.43
N VAL A 23 -3.61 -7.98 11.38
CA VAL A 23 -3.08 -6.63 11.58
C VAL A 23 -2.28 -6.62 12.86
N MET A 24 -1.01 -6.27 12.78
CA MET A 24 -0.09 -6.34 13.92
C MET A 24 0.84 -5.13 13.94
N GLY A 25 1.39 -4.86 15.10
CA GLY A 25 2.37 -3.80 15.28
C GLY A 25 2.22 -3.03 16.56
N GLU A 26 2.77 -1.83 16.56
CA GLU A 26 2.78 -0.93 17.72
C GLU A 26 2.16 0.42 17.35
N ILE A 27 1.14 0.82 18.08
CA ILE A 27 0.43 2.09 17.88
C ILE A 27 0.23 2.77 19.23
N THR A 28 0.73 4.01 19.34
CA THR A 28 0.43 4.88 20.47
C THR A 28 -0.40 6.06 19.97
N THR A 29 -1.64 6.15 20.42
CA THR A 29 -2.59 7.17 19.95
C THR A 29 -3.64 7.48 21.03
N SER A 30 -4.14 8.70 21.01
CA SER A 30 -5.30 9.12 21.81
C SER A 30 -6.64 8.78 21.12
N SER A 31 -6.61 8.30 19.87
CA SER A 31 -7.79 8.07 19.04
C SER A 31 -8.17 6.59 18.98
N TYR A 32 -9.45 6.30 19.14
CA TYR A 32 -9.98 4.96 18.86
C TYR A 32 -10.07 4.71 17.36
N VAL A 33 -9.67 3.52 16.92
CA VAL A 33 -9.73 3.08 15.52
C VAL A 33 -10.34 1.68 15.44
N ASP A 34 -11.45 1.54 14.71
CA ASP A 34 -12.07 0.26 14.40
C ASP A 34 -11.30 -0.46 13.28
N VAL A 35 -10.22 -1.14 13.67
CA VAL A 35 -9.35 -1.86 12.72
C VAL A 35 -10.12 -2.95 11.96
N PRO A 36 -10.93 -3.83 12.59
CA PRO A 36 -11.72 -4.81 11.86
C PRO A 36 -12.67 -4.20 10.82
N GLY A 37 -13.32 -3.09 11.16
CA GLY A 37 -14.19 -2.37 10.23
C GLY A 37 -13.43 -1.82 9.03
N ILE A 38 -12.25 -1.26 9.23
CA ILE A 38 -11.37 -0.76 8.16
C ILE A 38 -10.93 -1.91 7.25
N VAL A 39 -10.51 -3.04 7.81
CA VAL A 39 -10.13 -4.24 7.04
C VAL A 39 -11.28 -4.68 6.12
N ARG A 40 -12.49 -4.84 6.67
CA ARG A 40 -13.65 -5.28 5.89
C ARG A 40 -14.03 -4.29 4.80
N ALA A 41 -14.04 -3.00 5.09
CA ALA A 41 -14.31 -1.95 4.11
C ALA A 41 -13.26 -1.93 2.99
N THR A 42 -11.99 -2.17 3.31
CA THR A 42 -10.90 -2.22 2.34
C THR A 42 -11.04 -3.43 1.42
N LEU A 43 -11.30 -4.61 1.95
CA LEU A 43 -11.55 -5.82 1.15
C LEU A 43 -12.75 -5.63 0.22
N GLN A 44 -13.85 -5.07 0.73
CA GLN A 44 -15.04 -4.78 -0.08
C GLN A 44 -14.74 -3.81 -1.21
N LYS A 45 -14.02 -2.72 -0.94
CA LYS A 45 -13.60 -1.73 -1.94
C LYS A 45 -12.67 -2.34 -3.00
N ALA A 46 -11.82 -3.28 -2.61
CA ALA A 46 -10.96 -4.04 -3.52
C ALA A 46 -11.75 -5.01 -4.40
N GLY A 47 -12.96 -5.44 -3.95
CA GLY A 47 -13.83 -6.35 -4.68
C GLY A 47 -13.80 -7.79 -4.17
N TYR A 48 -13.25 -8.05 -3.00
CA TYR A 48 -13.30 -9.34 -2.33
C TYR A 48 -14.63 -9.50 -1.60
N VAL A 49 -15.66 -9.89 -2.33
CA VAL A 49 -17.06 -9.94 -1.88
C VAL A 49 -17.65 -11.37 -1.90
N ASP A 50 -16.85 -12.35 -2.30
CA ASP A 50 -17.24 -13.76 -2.40
C ASP A 50 -16.10 -14.66 -1.88
N ALA A 51 -16.42 -15.60 -1.02
CA ALA A 51 -15.45 -16.55 -0.45
C ALA A 51 -14.75 -17.40 -1.52
N ALA A 52 -15.37 -17.60 -2.68
CA ALA A 52 -14.77 -18.29 -3.82
C ALA A 52 -13.53 -17.56 -4.39
N TYR A 53 -13.30 -16.28 -4.02
CA TYR A 53 -12.10 -15.53 -4.41
C TYR A 53 -10.90 -15.78 -3.48
N GLY A 54 -11.06 -16.67 -2.49
CA GLY A 54 -10.08 -17.01 -1.49
C GLY A 54 -10.23 -16.23 -0.20
N ILE A 55 -10.82 -15.04 -0.24
CA ILE A 55 -11.13 -14.20 0.92
C ILE A 55 -12.38 -13.36 0.63
N ASP A 56 -13.19 -13.15 1.64
CA ASP A 56 -14.42 -12.35 1.56
C ASP A 56 -14.52 -11.38 2.72
N ALA A 57 -14.87 -10.15 2.40
CA ALA A 57 -14.95 -9.03 3.34
C ALA A 57 -15.91 -9.30 4.53
N LYS A 58 -16.94 -10.11 4.35
CA LYS A 58 -17.96 -10.38 5.39
C LYS A 58 -17.56 -11.52 6.31
N SER A 59 -17.01 -12.60 5.74
CA SER A 59 -16.79 -13.88 6.45
C SER A 59 -15.34 -14.13 6.86
N CYS A 60 -14.36 -13.40 6.34
CA CYS A 60 -12.95 -13.61 6.69
C CYS A 60 -12.69 -13.41 8.19
N GLY A 61 -11.74 -14.18 8.71
CA GLY A 61 -11.17 -13.93 10.02
C GLY A 61 -10.36 -12.60 10.01
N VAL A 62 -10.47 -11.81 11.07
CA VAL A 62 -9.63 -10.64 11.29
C VAL A 62 -9.00 -10.77 12.67
N SER A 63 -7.69 -10.89 12.70
CA SER A 63 -6.90 -10.92 13.94
C SER A 63 -6.17 -9.59 14.09
N VAL A 64 -6.24 -9.00 15.28
CA VAL A 64 -5.58 -7.73 15.60
C VAL A 64 -4.67 -7.95 16.78
N SER A 65 -3.37 -7.69 16.59
CA SER A 65 -2.33 -7.76 17.61
C SER A 65 -1.55 -6.45 17.60
N ILE A 66 -2.12 -5.45 18.26
CA ILE A 66 -1.54 -4.10 18.35
C ILE A 66 -1.25 -3.81 19.81
N GLN A 67 -0.05 -3.32 20.08
CA GLN A 67 0.42 -2.92 21.40
C GLN A 67 0.87 -1.46 21.38
N GLU A 68 1.09 -0.86 22.53
CA GLU A 68 1.75 0.44 22.63
C GLU A 68 3.24 0.31 22.29
N GLN A 69 3.78 1.32 21.64
CA GLN A 69 5.21 1.38 21.34
C GLN A 69 6.05 1.43 22.61
N SER A 70 7.17 0.72 22.63
CA SER A 70 8.09 0.73 23.77
C SER A 70 8.57 2.15 24.10
N SER A 71 8.79 2.41 25.40
CA SER A 71 9.29 3.70 25.89
C SER A 71 10.66 4.05 25.30
N ASP A 72 11.52 3.06 25.07
CA ASP A 72 12.87 3.27 24.55
C ASP A 72 12.83 3.71 23.09
N ILE A 73 12.02 3.04 22.25
CA ILE A 73 11.81 3.46 20.86
C ILE A 73 11.16 4.84 20.83
N SER A 74 10.12 5.08 21.65
CA SER A 74 9.45 6.36 21.74
C SER A 74 10.43 7.50 22.06
N ALA A 75 11.35 7.30 23.01
CA ALA A 75 12.38 8.30 23.34
C ALA A 75 13.28 8.64 22.15
N GLY A 76 13.52 7.65 21.25
CA GLY A 76 14.34 7.82 20.04
C GLY A 76 13.64 8.52 18.89
N VAL A 77 12.32 8.40 18.73
CA VAL A 77 11.60 8.79 17.51
C VAL A 77 10.55 9.89 17.69
N SER A 78 10.18 10.19 18.94
CA SER A 78 9.09 11.14 19.22
C SER A 78 9.45 12.59 19.00
N ARG A 79 10.74 12.91 18.87
CA ARG A 79 11.22 14.28 18.66
C ARG A 79 12.26 14.31 17.56
N ALA A 80 12.10 15.22 16.60
CA ALA A 80 13.04 15.41 15.49
C ALA A 80 14.46 15.69 16.01
N LEU A 81 15.47 15.09 15.35
CA LEU A 81 16.87 15.21 15.75
C LEU A 81 17.34 16.67 15.73
N GLU A 82 16.90 17.44 14.75
CA GLU A 82 17.23 18.84 14.54
C GLU A 82 16.80 19.74 15.70
N VAL A 83 15.82 19.28 16.49
CA VAL A 83 15.26 20.06 17.63
C VAL A 83 15.70 19.53 18.99
N ARG A 84 16.40 18.38 19.03
CA ARG A 84 16.86 17.78 20.31
C ARG A 84 17.94 18.60 20.97
N ASP A 85 18.87 19.12 20.17
CA ASP A 85 20.08 19.81 20.66
C ASP A 85 19.94 21.34 20.65
N ARG A 86 18.81 21.87 20.15
CA ARG A 86 18.56 23.32 20.16
C ARG A 86 18.02 23.76 21.52
N ASP A 87 18.69 24.72 22.09
CA ASP A 87 18.26 25.36 23.34
C ASP A 87 16.88 25.99 23.13
N ARG A 88 16.01 25.89 24.12
CA ARG A 88 14.59 26.33 24.10
C ARG A 88 14.40 27.84 23.90
N SER A 89 15.46 28.58 23.56
CA SER A 89 15.47 30.06 23.53
C SER A 89 14.92 30.67 22.24
N ASP A 90 14.84 29.95 21.13
CA ASP A 90 14.32 30.50 19.87
C ASP A 90 12.86 30.11 19.67
N GLY A 91 11.96 30.97 20.15
CA GLY A 91 10.50 30.79 20.15
C GLY A 91 9.80 30.79 18.77
N HIS A 92 10.45 30.35 17.69
CA HIS A 92 9.91 30.36 16.32
C HIS A 92 9.72 28.99 15.67
N HIS A 93 9.87 27.89 16.41
CA HIS A 93 9.58 26.57 15.84
C HIS A 93 8.11 26.24 16.01
N GLN A 94 7.41 26.05 14.89
CA GLN A 94 6.06 25.48 14.87
C GLN A 94 6.15 24.07 15.49
N ASP A 95 5.13 23.67 16.25
CA ASP A 95 5.06 22.33 16.89
C ASP A 95 5.26 21.18 15.88
N LEU A 96 4.96 21.44 14.60
CA LEU A 96 5.16 20.49 13.49
C LEU A 96 6.65 20.19 13.23
N ASP A 97 7.56 21.16 13.39
CA ASP A 97 9.00 20.97 13.19
C ASP A 97 9.63 20.10 14.30
N ALA A 98 8.97 20.04 15.46
CA ALA A 98 9.41 19.22 16.57
C ALA A 98 8.94 17.76 16.47
N THR A 99 8.02 17.46 15.54
CA THR A 99 7.44 16.12 15.39
C THR A 99 8.50 15.15 14.88
N GLY A 100 8.70 14.06 15.59
CA GLY A 100 9.58 12.97 15.18
C GLY A 100 8.95 12.07 14.10
N ALA A 101 9.68 11.02 13.72
CA ALA A 101 9.26 10.08 12.67
C ALA A 101 8.14 9.11 13.11
N GLY A 102 7.88 8.98 14.42
CA GLY A 102 6.94 8.00 14.98
C GLY A 102 7.51 6.58 15.07
N ASP A 103 8.41 6.21 14.17
CA ASP A 103 9.20 4.98 14.19
C ASP A 103 10.52 5.21 13.43
N GLN A 104 11.50 4.34 13.62
CA GLN A 104 12.70 4.33 12.79
C GLN A 104 12.38 3.88 11.38
N GLY A 105 13.13 4.35 10.40
CA GLY A 105 12.90 3.98 9.01
C GLY A 105 14.06 4.36 8.09
N MET A 106 14.11 3.69 6.95
CA MET A 106 14.97 4.02 5.83
C MET A 106 14.12 4.19 4.58
N MET A 107 14.29 5.29 3.88
CA MET A 107 13.57 5.60 2.65
C MET A 107 14.53 5.69 1.48
N VAL A 108 14.11 5.16 0.33
CA VAL A 108 14.86 5.26 -0.93
C VAL A 108 13.99 5.97 -1.96
N GLY A 109 14.55 6.98 -2.61
CA GLY A 109 13.90 7.72 -3.69
C GLY A 109 14.63 7.48 -5.01
N PHE A 110 13.86 7.36 -6.10
CA PHE A 110 14.40 7.29 -7.45
C PHE A 110 13.48 8.02 -8.42
N ALA A 111 14.07 8.77 -9.35
CA ALA A 111 13.37 9.40 -10.45
C ALA A 111 14.23 9.36 -11.71
N CYS A 112 13.59 9.27 -12.89
CA CYS A 112 14.26 9.33 -14.19
C CYS A 112 13.36 10.08 -15.19
N ASN A 113 13.90 10.40 -16.36
CA ASN A 113 13.21 11.17 -17.40
C ASN A 113 12.61 10.29 -18.52
N GLU A 114 12.38 9.01 -18.25
CA GLU A 114 11.83 8.08 -19.26
C GLU A 114 10.33 8.29 -19.51
N THR A 115 9.62 8.87 -18.54
CA THR A 115 8.18 9.14 -18.62
C THR A 115 7.85 10.51 -18.03
N PRO A 116 6.71 11.11 -18.40
CA PRO A 116 6.27 12.38 -17.79
C PRO A 116 6.08 12.30 -16.28
N GLU A 117 5.80 11.09 -15.75
CA GLU A 117 5.65 10.84 -14.33
C GLU A 117 7.00 10.71 -13.59
N LEU A 118 8.13 10.90 -14.30
CA LEU A 118 9.50 10.73 -13.81
C LEU A 118 9.79 9.32 -13.25
N MET A 119 9.15 8.32 -13.81
CA MET A 119 9.28 6.91 -13.45
C MET A 119 9.90 6.11 -14.59
N PRO A 120 10.60 4.99 -14.30
CA PRO A 120 11.05 4.07 -15.32
C PRO A 120 9.89 3.59 -16.20
N LEU A 121 10.10 3.51 -17.51
CA LEU A 121 9.06 3.14 -18.48
C LEU A 121 8.43 1.78 -18.16
N THR A 122 9.22 0.81 -17.73
CA THR A 122 8.75 -0.53 -17.33
C THR A 122 7.74 -0.48 -16.20
N VAL A 123 8.04 0.30 -15.15
CA VAL A 123 7.17 0.50 -13.98
C VAL A 123 5.90 1.26 -14.37
N SER A 124 6.05 2.35 -15.11
CA SER A 124 4.91 3.16 -15.56
C SER A 124 3.93 2.34 -16.40
N LEU A 125 4.41 1.58 -17.37
CA LEU A 125 3.56 0.74 -18.22
C LEU A 125 2.90 -0.40 -17.43
N SER A 126 3.63 -1.10 -16.59
CA SER A 126 3.04 -2.19 -15.80
C SER A 126 1.96 -1.68 -14.84
N HIS A 127 2.17 -0.54 -14.18
CA HIS A 127 1.15 0.08 -13.33
C HIS A 127 -0.08 0.54 -14.12
N LYS A 128 0.09 1.12 -15.31
CA LYS A 128 -1.03 1.50 -16.19
C LYS A 128 -1.86 0.27 -16.60
N LEU A 129 -1.21 -0.85 -16.91
CA LEU A 129 -1.89 -2.10 -17.25
C LEU A 129 -2.73 -2.66 -16.09
N VAL A 130 -2.17 -2.77 -14.87
CA VAL A 130 -2.96 -3.29 -13.74
C VAL A 130 -4.04 -2.31 -13.27
N SER A 131 -3.83 -1.01 -13.43
CA SER A 131 -4.85 -0.01 -13.18
C SER A 131 -6.01 -0.15 -14.16
N GLN A 132 -5.71 -0.34 -15.46
CA GLN A 132 -6.73 -0.59 -16.47
C GLN A 132 -7.45 -1.92 -16.24
N LEU A 133 -6.74 -2.99 -15.88
CA LEU A 133 -7.34 -4.28 -15.52
C LEU A 133 -8.34 -4.13 -14.36
N SER A 134 -7.97 -3.36 -13.33
CA SER A 134 -8.87 -3.07 -12.21
C SER A 134 -10.09 -2.25 -12.61
N LEU A 135 -9.91 -1.29 -13.52
CA LEU A 135 -10.99 -0.44 -14.03
C LEU A 135 -12.03 -1.26 -14.79
N VAL A 136 -11.61 -2.03 -15.81
CA VAL A 136 -12.53 -2.85 -16.62
C VAL A 136 -13.27 -3.89 -15.80
N ARG A 137 -12.64 -4.42 -14.74
CA ARG A 137 -13.32 -5.30 -13.78
C ARG A 137 -14.38 -4.55 -12.99
N LYS A 138 -14.06 -3.39 -12.41
CA LYS A 138 -14.98 -2.61 -11.57
C LYS A 138 -16.14 -2.03 -12.34
N GLU A 139 -15.95 -1.72 -13.61
CA GLU A 139 -16.99 -1.24 -14.53
C GLU A 139 -17.82 -2.37 -15.15
N GLY A 140 -17.47 -3.65 -14.86
CA GLY A 140 -18.18 -4.80 -15.40
C GLY A 140 -17.99 -5.03 -16.90
N VAL A 141 -16.96 -4.43 -17.50
CA VAL A 141 -16.62 -4.65 -18.92
C VAL A 141 -16.15 -6.08 -19.14
N LEU A 142 -15.38 -6.61 -18.19
CA LEU A 142 -14.93 -7.99 -18.12
C LEU A 142 -15.40 -8.58 -16.79
N ASP A 143 -16.63 -9.04 -16.73
CA ASP A 143 -17.34 -9.49 -15.52
C ASP A 143 -16.77 -10.78 -14.92
N TYR A 144 -16.02 -11.53 -15.71
CA TYR A 144 -15.34 -12.74 -15.27
C TYR A 144 -14.06 -12.47 -14.45
N LEU A 145 -13.52 -11.26 -14.45
CA LEU A 145 -12.30 -10.92 -13.71
C LEU A 145 -12.54 -10.88 -12.20
N ARG A 146 -11.53 -11.33 -11.46
CA ARG A 146 -11.45 -11.26 -10.00
C ARG A 146 -10.43 -10.19 -9.57
N PRO A 147 -10.36 -9.82 -8.28
CA PRO A 147 -9.51 -8.72 -7.84
C PRO A 147 -8.01 -8.94 -8.02
N ASP A 148 -7.51 -10.17 -7.96
CA ASP A 148 -6.09 -10.45 -8.13
C ASP A 148 -5.67 -10.37 -9.59
N GLY A 149 -4.65 -9.55 -9.85
CA GLY A 149 -4.10 -9.37 -11.19
C GLY A 149 -2.65 -8.88 -11.15
N LYS A 150 -1.87 -9.31 -12.12
CA LYS A 150 -0.46 -8.97 -12.27
C LYS A 150 -0.17 -8.54 -13.70
N SER A 151 0.81 -7.66 -13.86
CA SER A 151 1.39 -7.34 -15.15
C SER A 151 2.91 -7.33 -15.07
N GLN A 152 3.53 -7.71 -16.16
CA GLN A 152 4.96 -7.58 -16.37
C GLN A 152 5.20 -6.95 -17.73
N VAL A 153 6.11 -5.97 -17.80
CA VAL A 153 6.52 -5.34 -19.04
C VAL A 153 8.03 -5.45 -19.18
N THR A 154 8.48 -6.01 -20.30
CA THR A 154 9.89 -6.07 -20.68
C THR A 154 10.16 -5.04 -21.76
N VAL A 155 11.12 -4.16 -21.52
CA VAL A 155 11.55 -3.11 -22.45
C VAL A 155 12.99 -3.36 -22.89
N GLU A 156 13.25 -3.29 -24.18
CA GLU A 156 14.60 -3.25 -24.75
C GLU A 156 15.14 -1.83 -24.60
N TYR A 157 16.36 -1.71 -24.07
CA TYR A 157 17.09 -0.44 -23.99
C TYR A 157 18.25 -0.46 -24.95
N ARG A 158 18.51 0.67 -25.63
CA ARG A 158 19.69 0.90 -26.46
C ARG A 158 20.38 2.18 -26.02
N TYR A 159 21.65 2.09 -25.75
CA TYR A 159 22.46 3.24 -25.27
C TYR A 159 21.84 3.95 -24.06
N GLY A 160 21.23 3.19 -23.15
CA GLY A 160 20.60 3.72 -21.93
C GLY A 160 19.21 4.34 -22.14
N LEU A 161 18.65 4.30 -23.36
CA LEU A 161 17.32 4.82 -23.66
C LEU A 161 16.33 3.69 -23.99
N PRO A 162 15.07 3.81 -23.57
CA PRO A 162 14.02 2.88 -23.97
C PRO A 162 13.88 2.85 -25.50
N HIS A 163 13.91 1.66 -26.10
CA HIS A 163 13.84 1.49 -27.55
C HIS A 163 12.50 0.90 -28.01
N ARG A 164 12.08 -0.20 -27.37
CA ARG A 164 10.78 -0.83 -27.66
C ARG A 164 10.30 -1.70 -26.53
N VAL A 165 8.98 -1.86 -26.41
CA VAL A 165 8.40 -2.91 -25.60
C VAL A 165 8.65 -4.26 -26.29
N ASN A 166 9.28 -5.17 -25.57
CA ASN A 166 9.59 -6.51 -26.05
C ASN A 166 8.47 -7.49 -25.75
N THR A 167 8.02 -7.52 -24.47
CA THR A 167 7.04 -8.49 -23.99
C THR A 167 6.13 -7.84 -22.97
N VAL A 168 4.84 -8.17 -23.03
CA VAL A 168 3.85 -7.85 -22.00
C VAL A 168 3.22 -9.16 -21.55
N VAL A 169 3.18 -9.37 -20.23
CA VAL A 169 2.47 -10.49 -19.61
C VAL A 169 1.42 -9.93 -18.66
N ILE A 170 0.18 -10.41 -18.81
CA ILE A 170 -0.90 -10.13 -17.87
C ILE A 170 -1.39 -11.47 -17.32
N ALA A 171 -1.46 -11.59 -16.01
CA ALA A 171 -2.08 -12.71 -15.33
C ALA A 171 -3.20 -12.19 -14.44
N ALA A 172 -4.39 -12.75 -14.57
CA ALA A 172 -5.55 -12.31 -13.83
C ALA A 172 -6.32 -13.52 -13.26
N GLN A 173 -6.73 -13.42 -12.01
CA GLN A 173 -7.72 -14.34 -11.46
C GLN A 173 -9.05 -14.12 -12.17
N HIS A 174 -9.73 -15.19 -12.52
CA HIS A 174 -11.00 -15.15 -13.26
C HIS A 174 -11.98 -16.23 -12.78
N GLY A 175 -13.22 -16.12 -13.18
CA GLY A 175 -14.23 -17.15 -12.95
C GLY A 175 -13.95 -18.43 -13.76
N PRO A 176 -14.42 -19.60 -13.29
CA PRO A 176 -14.15 -20.88 -13.93
C PRO A 176 -14.87 -21.07 -15.27
N GLN A 177 -15.82 -20.19 -15.60
CA GLN A 177 -16.60 -20.25 -16.84
C GLN A 177 -15.83 -19.77 -18.08
N VAL A 178 -14.68 -19.16 -17.92
CA VAL A 178 -13.90 -18.54 -19.01
C VAL A 178 -12.89 -19.54 -19.56
N SER A 179 -12.87 -19.72 -20.88
CA SER A 179 -11.87 -20.55 -21.54
C SER A 179 -10.55 -19.79 -21.75
N ASN A 180 -9.46 -20.55 -21.94
CA ASN A 180 -8.15 -19.97 -22.26
C ASN A 180 -8.17 -19.14 -23.55
N GLU A 181 -9.03 -19.50 -24.52
CA GLU A 181 -9.19 -18.75 -25.78
C GLU A 181 -9.84 -17.38 -25.56
N GLN A 182 -10.72 -17.27 -24.56
CA GLN A 182 -11.36 -16.00 -24.19
C GLN A 182 -10.44 -15.10 -23.37
N LEU A 183 -9.40 -15.67 -22.75
CA LEU A 183 -8.41 -14.92 -21.97
C LEU A 183 -7.25 -14.41 -22.82
N ALA A 184 -7.00 -15.01 -23.97
CA ALA A 184 -5.93 -14.64 -24.91
C ALA A 184 -6.35 -13.50 -25.82
#